data_74601670136fa2e1ae68f162398b556e
#
_entry.id   74601670136fa2e1ae68f162398b556e
#
_cell.length_a   1.000
_cell.length_b   1.000
_cell.length_c   1.000
_cell.angle_alpha   90.00
_cell.angle_beta   90.00
_cell.angle_gamma   90.00
#
_symmetry.space_group_name_H-M   'P 1'
#
loop_
_entity.id
_entity.type
_entity.pdbx_description
1 polymer ?
#
loop_
_entity_poly.entity_id
_entity_poly.type
_entity_poly.pdbx_seq_one_letter_code
_entity_poly.pdbx_strand_id
1 'polypeptide(L)'
;MFVEIKQNKEDMEEKKLNLKPFDLEAAKAGKPVCTKDGRKARIICFDLNNKNFPIVAIINCDTEENAYQYDIDGVCDEHDNNLNLMMSPEKKEGWVNLCKNNYGDTLAVGVFPNREEAVSNCPPSYLGTIKIEWEE
;
A
#
# COMPACT_ATOMS: atom_id res chain seq x y z
N MET A 1 -10.21 -13.40 19.02
CA MET A 1 -9.43 -12.82 18.50
C MET A 1 -9.21 -12.82 17.12
N PHE A 2 -9.34 -13.66 16.41
CA PHE A 2 -9.23 -13.63 15.11
C PHE A 2 -10.37 -13.31 14.43
N VAL A 3 -11.32 -12.73 15.03
CA VAL A 3 -12.53 -12.42 14.45
C VAL A 3 -12.39 -11.63 13.26
N GLU A 4 -11.46 -10.72 13.25
CA GLU A 4 -11.34 -9.89 12.15
C GLU A 4 -11.04 -10.66 10.96
N ILE A 5 -10.60 -11.80 11.07
CA ILE A 5 -10.28 -12.50 9.95
C ILE A 5 -11.38 -12.85 9.15
N LYS A 6 -12.49 -13.20 9.74
CA LYS A 6 -13.47 -13.70 8.91
C LYS A 6 -14.25 -12.76 8.35
N GLN A 7 -14.43 -11.66 8.90
CA GLN A 7 -15.38 -10.89 8.33
C GLN A 7 -14.95 -10.30 7.18
N ASN A 8 -13.86 -10.41 6.89
CA ASN A 8 -13.49 -9.59 5.95
C ASN A 8 -13.68 -9.74 4.56
N LYS A 9 -14.31 -10.72 4.04
CA LYS A 9 -14.57 -10.79 2.69
C LYS A 9 -15.32 -9.64 2.22
N GLU A 10 -16.41 -9.30 2.82
CA GLU A 10 -17.17 -8.21 2.36
C GLU A 10 -16.53 -6.92 2.68
N ASP A 11 -15.93 -6.82 3.83
CA ASP A 11 -15.22 -5.59 4.16
C ASP A 11 -14.13 -5.36 3.19
N MET A 12 -13.48 -6.39 2.70
CA MET A 12 -12.45 -6.20 1.77
C MET A 12 -12.91 -5.70 0.47
N GLU A 13 -14.06 -6.09 0.05
CA GLU A 13 -14.56 -5.56 -1.18
C GLU A 13 -14.85 -4.10 -1.08
N GLU A 14 -15.31 -3.63 0.05
CA GLU A 14 -15.57 -2.24 0.18
C GLU A 14 -14.34 -1.47 0.52
N LYS A 15 -13.41 -2.05 1.26
CA LYS A 15 -12.27 -1.33 1.63
C LYS A 15 -11.05 -1.60 0.87
N LYS A 16 -11.08 -2.48 -0.12
CA LYS A 16 -9.91 -2.84 -0.80
C LYS A 16 -9.27 -1.69 -1.49
N LEU A 17 -10.01 -0.69 -1.81
CA LEU A 17 -9.44 0.45 -2.45
C LEU A 17 -9.28 1.59 -1.47
N ASN A 18 -8.40 1.43 -0.51
CA ASN A 18 -8.11 2.49 0.42
C ASN A 18 -7.11 3.42 -0.22
N LEU A 19 -7.52 4.10 -1.27
CA LEU A 19 -6.64 4.90 -2.09
C LEU A 19 -6.68 6.37 -1.70
N LYS A 20 -5.58 7.04 -1.90
CA LYS A 20 -5.47 8.46 -1.63
C LYS A 20 -5.43 9.21 -2.94
N PRO A 21 -5.82 10.47 -2.97
CA PRO A 21 -5.79 11.24 -4.21
C PRO A 21 -4.39 11.29 -4.80
N PHE A 22 -4.30 11.42 -6.11
CA PHE A 22 -3.02 11.47 -6.79
C PHE A 22 -2.22 12.69 -6.31
N ASP A 23 -0.95 12.46 -6.02
CA ASP A 23 -0.06 13.51 -5.54
C ASP A 23 1.13 13.51 -6.48
N LEU A 24 1.24 14.54 -7.30
CA LEU A 24 2.28 14.63 -8.30
C LEU A 24 3.68 14.57 -7.69
N GLU A 25 3.90 15.28 -6.60
CA GLU A 25 5.22 15.31 -5.99
C GLU A 25 5.58 13.96 -5.39
N ALA A 26 4.63 13.29 -4.78
CA ALA A 26 4.86 11.95 -4.23
C ALA A 26 5.15 10.97 -5.35
N ALA A 27 4.44 11.07 -6.46
CA ALA A 27 4.65 10.20 -7.59
C ALA A 27 6.04 10.43 -8.19
N LYS A 28 6.48 11.69 -8.27
CA LYS A 28 7.81 12.01 -8.76
C LYS A 28 8.88 11.46 -7.82
N ALA A 29 8.57 11.35 -6.55
CA ALA A 29 9.50 10.80 -5.57
C ALA A 29 9.54 9.28 -5.58
N GLY A 30 8.76 8.64 -6.44
CA GLY A 30 8.79 7.18 -6.58
C GLY A 30 7.76 6.44 -5.76
N LYS A 31 6.80 7.14 -5.17
CA LYS A 31 5.77 6.46 -4.41
C LYS A 31 4.85 5.69 -5.33
N PRO A 32 4.29 4.57 -4.90
CA PRO A 32 3.49 3.73 -5.77
C PRO A 32 2.17 4.36 -6.16
N VAL A 33 1.77 4.14 -7.41
CA VAL A 33 0.56 4.72 -7.97
C VAL A 33 -0.29 3.60 -8.54
N CYS A 34 -1.59 3.80 -8.60
CA CYS A 34 -2.50 2.83 -9.21
C CYS A 34 -3.66 3.58 -9.84
N THR A 35 -4.55 2.87 -10.52
CA THR A 35 -5.75 3.50 -11.04
C THR A 35 -6.83 3.48 -9.97
N LYS A 36 -7.89 4.25 -10.21
CA LYS A 36 -8.98 4.33 -9.25
C LYS A 36 -9.61 2.97 -9.02
N ASP A 37 -9.61 2.08 -10.01
CA ASP A 37 -10.15 0.74 -9.84
C ASP A 37 -9.10 -0.27 -9.36
N GLY A 38 -7.94 0.21 -8.93
CA GLY A 38 -6.99 -0.66 -8.24
C GLY A 38 -5.95 -1.35 -9.09
N ARG A 39 -5.85 -1.02 -10.39
CA ARG A 39 -4.83 -1.63 -11.22
C ARG A 39 -3.49 -0.95 -11.03
N LYS A 40 -2.42 -1.71 -11.10
CA LYS A 40 -1.11 -1.12 -10.95
C LYS A 40 -0.78 -0.18 -12.07
N ALA A 41 -0.16 0.93 -11.75
CA ALA A 41 0.27 1.93 -12.72
C ALA A 41 1.76 2.15 -12.58
N ARG A 42 2.42 2.35 -13.73
CA ARG A 42 3.85 2.61 -13.74
C ARG A 42 4.06 3.86 -14.57
N ILE A 43 4.49 4.93 -13.95
CA ILE A 43 4.65 6.20 -14.66
C ILE A 43 5.96 6.18 -15.42
N ILE A 44 5.89 6.49 -16.71
CA ILE A 44 7.03 6.48 -17.59
C ILE A 44 7.69 7.85 -17.65
N CYS A 45 6.87 8.90 -17.72
CA CYS A 45 7.42 10.24 -17.72
C CYS A 45 6.40 11.24 -17.21
N PHE A 46 6.88 12.41 -16.84
CA PHE A 46 6.02 13.48 -16.36
C PHE A 46 6.11 14.69 -17.30
N ASP A 47 6.90 14.59 -18.37
CA ASP A 47 7.20 15.71 -19.21
C ASP A 47 6.97 15.44 -20.69
N LEU A 48 5.96 14.64 -21.00
CA LEU A 48 5.58 14.47 -22.37
C LEU A 48 5.23 15.84 -22.95
N ASN A 49 5.64 16.08 -24.19
CA ASN A 49 5.38 17.35 -24.83
C ASN A 49 3.91 17.42 -25.21
N ASN A 50 3.05 17.56 -24.23
CA ASN A 50 1.61 17.67 -24.39
C ASN A 50 1.16 18.64 -23.32
N LYS A 51 0.62 19.78 -23.72
CA LYS A 51 0.30 20.84 -22.80
C LYS A 51 -0.66 20.39 -21.71
N ASN A 52 -1.64 19.61 -22.05
CA ASN A 52 -2.69 19.23 -21.08
C ASN A 52 -2.46 17.89 -20.42
N PHE A 53 -1.73 16.98 -21.06
CA PHE A 53 -1.55 15.64 -20.54
C PHE A 53 -0.07 15.24 -20.58
N PRO A 54 0.75 15.81 -19.72
CA PRO A 54 2.18 15.56 -19.76
C PRO A 54 2.65 14.25 -19.12
N ILE A 55 1.76 13.55 -18.43
CA ILE A 55 2.15 12.32 -17.73
C ILE A 55 1.76 11.12 -18.57
N VAL A 56 2.67 10.17 -18.72
CA VAL A 56 2.38 8.93 -19.42
C VAL A 56 2.57 7.80 -18.43
N ALA A 57 1.59 6.92 -18.30
CA ALA A 57 1.66 5.78 -17.41
C ALA A 57 1.23 4.51 -18.11
N ILE A 58 1.82 3.40 -17.72
CA ILE A 58 1.48 2.08 -18.23
C ILE A 58 0.57 1.43 -17.19
N ILE A 59 -0.61 1.01 -17.61
CA ILE A 59 -1.59 0.40 -16.72
C ILE A 59 -1.67 -1.09 -17.01
N ASN A 60 -1.57 -1.87 -15.96
CA ASN A 60 -1.63 -3.32 -16.09
C ASN A 60 -3.08 -3.75 -16.23
N CYS A 61 -3.47 -4.20 -17.40
CA CYS A 61 -4.83 -4.65 -17.67
C CYS A 61 -4.76 -6.15 -17.89
N ASP A 62 -5.05 -6.89 -16.89
CA ASP A 62 -5.12 -8.38 -16.89
C ASP A 62 -4.21 -9.09 -17.87
N THR A 63 -4.48 -9.02 -19.16
CA THR A 63 -3.73 -9.77 -20.14
C THR A 63 -2.70 -8.95 -20.88
N GLU A 64 -2.71 -7.64 -20.69
CA GLU A 64 -1.78 -6.78 -21.40
C GLU A 64 -1.59 -5.47 -20.66
N GLU A 65 -0.62 -4.71 -21.08
CA GLU A 65 -0.39 -3.40 -20.49
C GLU A 65 -0.71 -2.37 -21.55
N ASN A 66 -1.33 -1.27 -21.14
CA ASN A 66 -1.67 -0.17 -22.06
C ASN A 66 -1.14 1.13 -21.51
N ALA A 67 -0.75 2.01 -22.42
CA ALA A 67 -0.23 3.32 -22.06
C ALA A 67 -1.34 4.35 -22.15
N TYR A 68 -1.43 5.22 -21.17
CA TYR A 68 -2.40 6.31 -21.17
C TYR A 68 -1.72 7.60 -20.77
N GLN A 69 -2.34 8.72 -21.13
CA GLN A 69 -1.84 10.04 -20.81
C GLN A 69 -2.71 10.67 -19.74
N TYR A 70 -2.10 11.43 -18.88
CA TYR A 70 -2.78 12.01 -17.72
C TYR A 70 -2.38 13.46 -17.55
N ASP A 71 -3.28 14.25 -16.98
CA ASP A 71 -2.94 15.61 -16.62
C ASP A 71 -2.22 15.62 -15.27
N ILE A 72 -1.84 16.80 -14.79
CA ILE A 72 -1.06 16.88 -13.56
C ILE A 72 -1.86 16.48 -12.32
N ASP A 73 -3.17 16.39 -12.46
CA ASP A 73 -4.01 15.93 -11.35
C ASP A 73 -4.28 14.43 -11.44
N GLY A 74 -3.70 13.77 -12.41
CA GLY A 74 -3.88 12.33 -12.57
C GLY A 74 -5.15 11.94 -13.31
N VAL A 75 -5.78 12.87 -14.03
CA VAL A 75 -7.00 12.58 -14.77
C VAL A 75 -6.63 12.08 -16.15
N CYS A 76 -7.22 10.95 -16.56
CA CYS A 76 -6.90 10.31 -17.82
C CYS A 76 -7.53 11.04 -18.99
N ASP A 77 -6.81 11.13 -20.11
CA ASP A 77 -7.32 11.80 -21.30
C ASP A 77 -8.43 11.01 -21.97
N GLU A 78 -8.61 9.73 -21.61
CA GLU A 78 -9.69 8.93 -22.15
C GLU A 78 -11.02 9.22 -21.46
N HIS A 79 -11.00 10.06 -20.44
CA HIS A 79 -12.21 10.42 -19.70
C HIS A 79 -12.87 9.23 -19.04
N ASP A 80 -12.10 8.20 -18.71
CA ASP A 80 -12.61 7.06 -17.99
C ASP A 80 -12.14 7.23 -16.55
N ASN A 81 -13.06 7.53 -15.64
CA ASN A 81 -12.70 7.78 -14.25
C ASN A 81 -12.00 6.60 -13.60
N ASN A 82 -12.27 5.38 -14.04
CA ASN A 82 -11.63 4.23 -13.45
C ASN A 82 -10.16 4.17 -13.79
N LEU A 83 -9.73 4.87 -14.83
CA LEU A 83 -8.32 4.91 -15.18
C LEU A 83 -7.57 6.05 -14.52
N ASN A 84 -8.26 6.95 -13.83
CA ASN A 84 -7.58 8.06 -13.17
C ASN A 84 -6.58 7.55 -12.15
N LEU A 85 -5.48 8.27 -11.99
CA LEU A 85 -4.42 7.84 -11.09
C LEU A 85 -4.75 8.19 -9.65
N MET A 86 -4.36 7.31 -8.76
CA MET A 86 -4.48 7.48 -7.32
C MET A 86 -3.18 7.03 -6.69
N MET A 87 -2.94 7.43 -5.45
CA MET A 87 -1.77 6.92 -4.73
C MET A 87 -2.13 5.60 -4.09
N SER A 88 -1.29 4.59 -4.29
CA SER A 88 -1.50 3.28 -3.70
C SER A 88 -1.19 3.34 -2.22
N PRO A 89 -1.83 2.53 -1.39
CA PRO A 89 -1.45 2.44 0.00
C PRO A 89 -0.06 1.84 0.10
N GLU A 90 0.72 2.33 1.03
CA GLU A 90 2.04 1.78 1.23
C GLU A 90 1.98 0.66 2.21
N LYS A 91 2.63 -0.45 1.91
CA LYS A 91 2.69 -1.55 2.83
C LYS A 91 3.82 -1.34 3.77
N LYS A 92 3.55 -1.49 5.05
CA LYS A 92 4.56 -1.40 6.08
C LYS A 92 4.66 -2.75 6.76
N GLU A 93 5.82 -3.05 7.28
CA GLU A 93 5.98 -4.31 7.99
C GLU A 93 6.88 -4.11 9.19
N GLY A 94 6.76 -4.97 10.13
CA GLY A 94 7.58 -4.93 11.33
C GLY A 94 7.53 -6.24 12.05
N TRP A 95 8.24 -6.34 13.14
CA TRP A 95 8.33 -7.55 13.92
C TRP A 95 7.99 -7.21 15.36
N VAL A 96 7.21 -8.05 16.03
CA VAL A 96 6.85 -7.84 17.41
C VAL A 96 7.22 -9.07 18.21
N ASN A 97 7.54 -8.87 19.47
CA ASN A 97 7.83 -9.97 20.36
C ASN A 97 6.58 -10.30 21.15
N LEU A 98 6.31 -11.58 21.32
CA LEU A 98 5.21 -12.01 22.17
C LEU A 98 5.77 -12.42 23.50
N CYS A 99 5.12 -12.02 24.57
CA CYS A 99 5.56 -12.38 25.91
C CYS A 99 4.34 -12.52 26.81
N LYS A 100 4.54 -13.12 27.98
CA LYS A 100 3.47 -13.25 28.95
C LYS A 100 3.64 -12.26 30.07
N ASN A 101 2.53 -11.72 30.54
CA ASN A 101 2.57 -10.81 31.67
C ASN A 101 2.41 -11.64 32.97
N ASN A 102 2.34 -10.98 34.10
CA ASN A 102 2.25 -11.65 35.37
C ASN A 102 0.93 -12.36 35.56
N TYR A 103 -0.07 -12.05 34.75
CA TYR A 103 -1.36 -12.65 34.87
C TYR A 103 -1.55 -13.79 33.86
N GLY A 104 -0.51 -14.15 33.12
CA GLY A 104 -0.60 -15.23 32.15
C GLY A 104 -1.12 -14.82 30.81
N ASP A 105 -1.36 -13.53 30.56
CA ASP A 105 -1.85 -13.08 29.28
C ASP A 105 -0.70 -12.90 28.32
N THR A 106 -0.96 -13.14 27.03
CA THR A 106 0.04 -12.95 25.99
C THR A 106 -0.06 -11.54 25.44
N LEU A 107 1.07 -10.86 25.38
CA LEU A 107 1.12 -9.49 24.90
C LEU A 107 2.11 -9.40 23.75
N ALA A 108 1.87 -8.46 22.84
CA ALA A 108 2.82 -8.14 21.80
C ALA A 108 3.50 -6.85 22.17
N VAL A 109 4.82 -6.83 22.18
CA VAL A 109 5.57 -5.67 22.64
C VAL A 109 6.57 -5.24 21.60
N GLY A 110 6.68 -3.96 21.40
CA GLY A 110 7.64 -3.34 20.51
C GLY A 110 7.30 -3.55 19.05
N VAL A 111 7.82 -2.71 18.19
CA VAL A 111 7.74 -2.90 16.77
C VAL A 111 9.15 -2.67 16.28
N PHE A 112 9.74 -3.66 15.66
CA PHE A 112 11.15 -3.59 15.25
C PHE A 112 11.23 -3.71 13.73
N PRO A 113 12.25 -3.13 13.11
CA PRO A 113 12.33 -3.14 11.65
C PRO A 113 12.70 -4.49 11.07
N ASN A 114 13.31 -5.36 11.85
CA ASN A 114 13.65 -6.69 11.37
C ASN A 114 13.62 -7.68 12.51
N ARG A 115 13.65 -8.95 12.17
CA ARG A 115 13.52 -10.01 13.16
C ARG A 115 14.70 -10.03 14.13
N GLU A 116 15.88 -9.73 13.63
CA GLU A 116 17.07 -9.79 14.48
C GLU A 116 17.02 -8.76 15.58
N GLU A 117 16.57 -7.55 15.28
CA GLU A 117 16.45 -6.54 16.30
C GLU A 117 15.37 -6.90 17.30
N ALA A 118 14.28 -7.49 16.83
CA ALA A 118 13.22 -7.90 17.76
C ALA A 118 13.75 -8.95 18.72
N VAL A 119 14.43 -9.97 18.22
CA VAL A 119 14.94 -11.03 19.07
C VAL A 119 16.00 -10.52 20.04
N SER A 120 16.81 -9.55 19.61
CA SER A 120 17.83 -8.98 20.47
C SER A 120 17.23 -8.20 21.62
N ASN A 121 16.01 -7.75 21.50
CA ASN A 121 15.35 -6.96 22.52
C ASN A 121 14.22 -7.72 23.21
N CYS A 122 14.25 -9.03 23.18
CA CYS A 122 13.15 -9.78 23.75
C CYS A 122 13.16 -9.70 25.29
N PRO A 123 11.97 -9.68 25.88
CA PRO A 123 11.88 -9.63 27.33
C PRO A 123 12.10 -11.00 27.97
N PRO A 124 12.27 -11.06 29.27
CA PRO A 124 12.50 -12.34 29.94
C PRO A 124 11.38 -13.35 29.72
N SER A 125 10.15 -12.88 29.59
CA SER A 125 9.01 -13.79 29.41
C SER A 125 8.71 -14.01 27.93
N TYR A 126 9.71 -13.93 27.08
CA TYR A 126 9.59 -14.06 25.65
C TYR A 126 9.01 -15.40 25.22
N LEU A 127 8.04 -15.37 24.33
CA LEU A 127 7.43 -16.56 23.77
C LEU A 127 7.79 -16.75 22.31
N GLY A 128 8.00 -15.68 21.56
CA GLY A 128 8.34 -15.76 20.15
C GLY A 128 8.26 -14.42 19.47
N THR A 129 8.65 -14.38 18.22
CA THR A 129 8.65 -13.17 17.41
C THR A 129 7.82 -13.42 16.16
N ILE A 130 6.93 -12.50 15.81
CA ILE A 130 6.13 -12.65 14.62
C ILE A 130 6.24 -11.39 13.78
N LYS A 131 6.00 -11.58 12.48
CA LYS A 131 6.00 -10.47 11.56
C LYS A 131 4.58 -9.93 11.42
N ILE A 132 4.45 -8.63 11.37
CA ILE A 132 3.16 -8.00 11.14
C ILE A 132 3.27 -7.12 9.93
N GLU A 133 2.16 -6.91 9.23
CA GLU A 133 2.11 -6.05 8.07
C GLU A 133 0.86 -5.18 8.16
N TRP A 134 0.98 -3.96 7.69
CA TRP A 134 -0.19 -3.07 7.68
C TRP A 134 -0.04 -2.08 6.54
N GLU A 135 -1.11 -1.38 6.23
CA GLU A 135 -1.10 -0.37 5.17
C GLU A 135 -1.35 1.01 5.76
N GLU A 136 -0.67 1.99 5.26
CA GLU A 136 -0.87 3.37 5.69
C GLU A 136 -1.31 4.26 4.58
#